data_771645b5c096bacd95cb07f3e5bfaf38
#
_entry.id   771645b5c096bacd95cb07f3e5bfaf38
#
_cell.length_a   1.000
_cell.length_b   1.000
_cell.length_c   1.000
_cell.angle_alpha   90.00
_cell.angle_beta   90.00
_cell.angle_gamma   90.00
#
_symmetry.space_group_name_H-M   'P 1'
#
loop_
_entity.id
_entity.type
_entity.pdbx_description
1 polymer ?
#
loop_
_entity_poly.entity_id
_entity_poly.type
_entity_poly.pdbx_seq_one_letter_code
_entity_poly.pdbx_strand_id
1 'polypeptide(L)'
;MIESYPIACLQANVRYIMNPAQKKEVISQNLNRGLELIDSVMRWGGRPKIVTFPEFFLSGFIGVSAKNIDEYRQMSIQIPGDETDVLAKKAVEHGIYIAGGNYEVDDDWPGRLFLTVFVISPEGKVVAKNRTLNVTSSTFSIASSPGDFLSEYVAKYGEDALFPVIDTPLGKLGVASGDMIWPETVRGLVFKGAEVILGCCTGGVRFMFREIAKVRAMENMAYLTVCGAGRILGSPVPETWSSGDSTIVDYKGKVIAQTESLDEAIIVADIDVNQLRKERSRTANNMLAMIRGDIYGPLYQKLEAWPSNRWNQKPIQSTEEAKVVIKEVLERLYNKGTLTRPS
;
A
#
# COMPACT_ATOMS: atom_id res chain seq x y z
N MET A 1 -4.88 -26.40 -11.97
CA MET A 1 -4.87 -26.09 -10.52
C MET A 1 -3.59 -25.32 -10.22
N ILE A 2 -3.65 -24.31 -9.40
CA ILE A 2 -2.46 -23.57 -8.93
C ILE A 2 -1.89 -24.36 -7.74
N GLU A 3 -0.63 -24.77 -7.79
CA GLU A 3 0.03 -25.39 -6.63
C GLU A 3 0.16 -24.36 -5.49
N SER A 4 0.14 -24.83 -4.24
CA SER A 4 0.46 -23.98 -3.10
C SER A 4 1.88 -23.42 -3.24
N TYR A 5 2.07 -22.17 -2.90
CA TYR A 5 3.35 -21.49 -3.08
C TYR A 5 3.68 -20.57 -1.89
N PRO A 6 4.97 -20.43 -1.55
CA PRO A 6 5.38 -19.53 -0.49
C PRO A 6 5.37 -18.05 -0.95
N ILE A 7 4.96 -17.17 -0.02
CA ILE A 7 5.02 -15.73 -0.11
C ILE A 7 5.81 -15.19 1.09
N ALA A 8 6.57 -14.11 0.90
CA ALA A 8 7.38 -13.53 1.98
C ALA A 8 7.11 -12.04 2.18
N CYS A 9 7.16 -11.59 3.45
CA CYS A 9 7.35 -10.19 3.80
C CYS A 9 8.81 -9.97 4.23
N LEU A 10 9.45 -9.01 3.59
CA LEU A 10 10.83 -8.59 3.86
C LEU A 10 10.79 -7.31 4.67
N GLN A 11 10.70 -7.44 6.01
CA GLN A 11 10.69 -6.33 6.96
C GLN A 11 12.09 -5.70 7.01
N ALA A 12 12.38 -4.82 6.05
CA ALA A 12 13.68 -4.16 5.96
C ALA A 12 13.82 -3.05 6.99
N ASN A 13 15.04 -2.87 7.53
CA ASN A 13 15.42 -1.62 8.17
C ASN A 13 15.55 -0.54 7.11
N VAL A 14 15.02 0.65 7.36
CA VAL A 14 14.92 1.72 6.36
C VAL A 14 15.64 2.97 6.82
N ARG A 15 16.66 3.38 6.06
CA ARG A 15 17.30 4.67 6.24
C ARG A 15 16.46 5.77 5.61
N TYR A 16 16.28 6.87 6.35
CA TYR A 16 15.47 8.00 5.91
C TYR A 16 16.30 9.05 5.19
N ILE A 17 15.76 9.58 4.08
CA ILE A 17 16.32 10.76 3.41
C ILE A 17 15.97 12.00 4.24
N MET A 18 16.98 12.70 4.72
CA MET A 18 16.79 13.89 5.57
C MET A 18 16.88 15.21 4.79
N ASN A 19 17.39 15.18 3.57
CA ASN A 19 17.42 16.29 2.64
C ASN A 19 17.69 15.80 1.21
N PRO A 20 17.38 16.59 0.18
CA PRO A 20 17.53 16.17 -1.22
C PRO A 20 18.94 15.72 -1.61
N ALA A 21 20.00 16.28 -1.03
CA ALA A 21 21.38 15.92 -1.35
C ALA A 21 21.73 14.46 -0.97
N GLN A 22 21.02 13.89 0.01
CA GLN A 22 21.23 12.50 0.46
C GLN A 22 20.48 11.47 -0.38
N LYS A 23 19.55 11.88 -1.28
CA LYS A 23 18.67 10.98 -2.00
C LYS A 23 19.41 9.79 -2.61
N LYS A 24 20.40 10.07 -3.46
CA LYS A 24 21.11 9.04 -4.22
C LYS A 24 21.80 8.02 -3.32
N GLU A 25 22.46 8.49 -2.28
CA GLU A 25 23.16 7.63 -1.33
C GLU A 25 22.20 6.75 -0.53
N VAL A 26 21.18 7.36 0.08
CA VAL A 26 20.22 6.66 0.94
C VAL A 26 19.41 5.65 0.14
N ILE A 27 18.91 6.02 -1.04
CA ILE A 27 18.19 5.09 -1.91
C ILE A 27 19.09 3.91 -2.30
N SER A 28 20.34 4.17 -2.68
CA SER A 28 21.28 3.11 -3.02
C SER A 28 21.53 2.14 -1.85
N GLN A 29 21.68 2.65 -0.63
CA GLN A 29 21.86 1.83 0.56
C GLN A 29 20.64 0.97 0.84
N ASN A 30 19.43 1.56 0.82
CA ASN A 30 18.19 0.83 1.06
C ASN A 30 17.91 -0.20 -0.05
N LEU A 31 18.13 0.17 -1.31
CA LEU A 31 17.96 -0.72 -2.45
C LEU A 31 18.90 -1.94 -2.37
N ASN A 32 20.20 -1.71 -2.13
CA ASN A 32 21.17 -2.79 -1.97
C ASN A 32 20.77 -3.72 -0.82
N ARG A 33 20.32 -3.17 0.31
CA ARG A 33 19.84 -4.00 1.41
C ARG A 33 18.61 -4.81 1.01
N GLY A 34 17.67 -4.22 0.27
CA GLY A 34 16.52 -4.93 -0.28
C GLY A 34 16.92 -6.10 -1.18
N LEU A 35 17.92 -5.91 -2.06
CA LEU A 35 18.45 -6.98 -2.93
C LEU A 35 19.07 -8.12 -2.10
N GLU A 36 19.85 -7.80 -1.06
CA GLU A 36 20.42 -8.80 -0.14
C GLU A 36 19.34 -9.61 0.59
N LEU A 37 18.23 -8.96 1.00
CA LEU A 37 17.10 -9.66 1.63
C LEU A 37 16.39 -10.60 0.66
N ILE A 38 16.23 -10.20 -0.61
CA ILE A 38 15.73 -11.09 -1.66
C ILE A 38 16.64 -12.30 -1.81
N ASP A 39 17.94 -12.10 -1.98
CA ASP A 39 18.90 -13.20 -2.13
C ASP A 39 18.89 -14.12 -0.90
N SER A 40 18.75 -13.57 0.30
CA SER A 40 18.67 -14.32 1.55
C SER A 40 17.43 -15.21 1.62
N VAL A 41 16.24 -14.68 1.31
CA VAL A 41 15.01 -15.45 1.33
C VAL A 41 14.97 -16.51 0.23
N MET A 42 15.55 -16.21 -0.92
CA MET A 42 15.67 -17.17 -2.02
C MET A 42 16.62 -18.33 -1.67
N ARG A 43 17.66 -18.06 -0.90
CA ARG A 43 18.63 -19.08 -0.48
C ARG A 43 18.14 -19.91 0.71
N TRP A 44 17.51 -19.29 1.72
CA TRP A 44 17.26 -19.89 3.02
C TRP A 44 15.79 -19.93 3.42
N GLY A 45 14.91 -19.12 2.77
CA GLY A 45 13.52 -18.90 3.13
C GLY A 45 12.49 -19.65 2.27
N GLY A 46 12.82 -20.77 1.65
CA GLY A 46 11.84 -21.60 0.92
C GLY A 46 11.52 -21.10 -0.49
N ARG A 47 12.26 -20.17 -1.05
CA ARG A 47 12.12 -19.65 -2.43
C ARG A 47 10.71 -19.13 -2.73
N PRO A 48 10.26 -18.08 -2.06
CA PRO A 48 8.92 -17.51 -2.28
C PRO A 48 8.72 -17.08 -3.74
N LYS A 49 7.48 -17.21 -4.22
CA LYS A 49 7.07 -16.73 -5.54
C LYS A 49 6.73 -15.26 -5.55
N ILE A 50 6.45 -14.68 -4.37
CA ILE A 50 6.13 -13.27 -4.18
C ILE A 50 6.90 -12.78 -2.96
N VAL A 51 7.55 -11.63 -3.08
CA VAL A 51 8.15 -10.90 -1.96
C VAL A 51 7.51 -9.53 -1.84
N THR A 52 7.26 -9.08 -0.61
CA THR A 52 6.66 -7.79 -0.32
C THR A 52 7.61 -6.99 0.57
N PHE A 53 7.88 -5.75 0.20
CA PHE A 53 8.62 -4.76 0.97
C PHE A 53 7.67 -3.80 1.70
N PRO A 54 8.15 -3.08 2.72
CA PRO A 54 7.41 -1.99 3.33
C PRO A 54 7.08 -0.86 2.34
N GLU A 55 6.07 -0.06 2.67
CA GLU A 55 5.89 1.26 2.07
C GLU A 55 7.13 2.13 2.38
N PHE A 56 7.57 2.96 1.45
CA PHE A 56 8.76 3.82 1.58
C PHE A 56 10.09 3.09 1.86
N PHE A 57 10.21 1.81 1.48
CA PHE A 57 11.44 1.06 1.77
C PHE A 57 12.70 1.63 1.11
N LEU A 58 12.57 2.47 0.07
CA LEU A 58 13.70 3.11 -0.61
C LEU A 58 14.05 4.48 -0.02
N SER A 59 13.08 5.31 0.31
CA SER A 59 13.30 6.69 0.76
C SER A 59 13.14 6.91 2.26
N GLY A 60 12.50 5.98 2.95
CA GLY A 60 11.90 6.26 4.25
C GLY A 60 10.72 7.21 4.15
N PHE A 61 10.09 7.52 5.28
CA PHE A 61 8.98 8.46 5.36
C PHE A 61 9.53 9.90 5.36
N ILE A 62 9.67 10.49 4.19
CA ILE A 62 10.24 11.83 4.00
C ILE A 62 9.37 12.96 4.57
N GLY A 63 8.15 12.66 5.04
CA GLY A 63 7.29 13.60 5.76
C GLY A 63 7.90 14.18 7.04
N VAL A 64 8.90 13.51 7.62
CA VAL A 64 9.62 14.01 8.80
C VAL A 64 10.74 14.99 8.47
N SER A 65 11.12 15.13 7.20
CA SER A 65 12.29 15.89 6.76
C SER A 65 11.98 16.97 5.72
N ALA A 66 11.07 16.70 4.78
CA ALA A 66 10.72 17.62 3.71
C ALA A 66 9.94 18.83 4.25
N LYS A 67 10.35 20.02 3.84
CA LYS A 67 9.76 21.32 4.28
C LYS A 67 8.63 21.77 3.37
N ASN A 68 8.62 21.34 2.12
CA ASN A 68 7.67 21.76 1.10
C ASN A 68 7.55 20.71 0.00
N ILE A 69 6.58 20.88 -0.90
CA ILE A 69 6.31 19.94 -1.99
C ILE A 69 7.52 19.69 -2.92
N ASP A 70 8.35 20.71 -3.14
CA ASP A 70 9.50 20.60 -4.03
C ASP A 70 10.59 19.70 -3.42
N GLU A 71 10.84 19.80 -2.12
CA GLU A 71 11.75 18.88 -1.42
C GLU A 71 11.22 17.44 -1.43
N TYR A 72 9.89 17.24 -1.20
CA TYR A 72 9.28 15.93 -1.34
C TYR A 72 9.52 15.35 -2.73
N ARG A 73 9.26 16.13 -3.78
CA ARG A 73 9.43 15.68 -5.18
C ARG A 73 10.89 15.38 -5.51
N GLN A 74 11.83 16.18 -5.02
CA GLN A 74 13.27 15.93 -5.21
C GLN A 74 13.72 14.63 -4.54
N MET A 75 13.11 14.22 -3.41
CA MET A 75 13.43 13.01 -2.68
C MET A 75 12.63 11.77 -3.15
N SER A 76 11.72 11.94 -4.10
CA SER A 76 10.87 10.88 -4.65
C SER A 76 11.50 10.20 -5.87
N ILE A 77 10.96 9.07 -6.29
CA ILE A 77 11.42 8.30 -7.45
C ILE A 77 10.37 8.33 -8.57
N GLN A 78 10.75 7.95 -9.78
CA GLN A 78 9.82 7.57 -10.85
C GLN A 78 9.47 6.07 -10.74
N ILE A 79 8.24 5.71 -11.09
CA ILE A 79 7.77 4.31 -11.12
C ILE A 79 6.98 4.10 -12.44
N PRO A 80 7.50 3.32 -13.42
CA PRO A 80 8.84 2.73 -13.47
C PRO A 80 9.97 3.76 -13.56
N GLY A 81 11.17 3.39 -13.11
CA GLY A 81 12.37 4.22 -13.11
C GLY A 81 13.60 3.42 -12.68
N ASP A 82 14.73 4.08 -12.52
CA ASP A 82 16.04 3.44 -12.28
C ASP A 82 16.01 2.44 -11.12
N GLU A 83 15.35 2.77 -10.03
CA GLU A 83 15.27 1.90 -8.83
C GLU A 83 14.42 0.66 -9.10
N THR A 84 13.30 0.82 -9.79
CA THR A 84 12.44 -0.32 -10.16
C THR A 84 13.09 -1.19 -11.23
N ASP A 85 13.94 -0.64 -12.10
CA ASP A 85 14.70 -1.40 -13.10
C ASP A 85 15.75 -2.31 -12.43
N VAL A 86 16.36 -1.86 -11.33
CA VAL A 86 17.28 -2.69 -10.55
C VAL A 86 16.50 -3.85 -9.88
N LEU A 87 15.35 -3.57 -9.27
CA LEU A 87 14.49 -4.61 -8.69
C LEU A 87 13.96 -5.56 -9.76
N ALA A 88 13.65 -5.06 -10.97
CA ALA A 88 13.20 -5.86 -12.10
C ALA A 88 14.21 -6.92 -12.52
N LYS A 89 15.52 -6.60 -12.50
CA LYS A 89 16.58 -7.58 -12.75
C LYS A 89 16.54 -8.71 -11.71
N LYS A 90 16.30 -8.40 -10.44
CA LYS A 90 16.14 -9.42 -9.38
C LYS A 90 14.87 -10.24 -9.55
N ALA A 91 13.76 -9.61 -9.98
CA ALA A 91 12.53 -10.32 -10.29
C ALA A 91 12.74 -11.37 -11.40
N VAL A 92 13.45 -10.98 -12.46
CA VAL A 92 13.81 -11.88 -13.57
C VAL A 92 14.78 -12.98 -13.10
N GLU A 93 15.85 -12.62 -12.37
CA GLU A 93 16.87 -13.57 -11.87
C GLU A 93 16.25 -14.71 -11.08
N HIS A 94 15.28 -14.41 -10.23
CA HIS A 94 14.67 -15.41 -9.35
C HIS A 94 13.29 -15.94 -9.83
N GLY A 95 12.72 -15.35 -10.89
CA GLY A 95 11.39 -15.72 -11.39
C GLY A 95 10.28 -15.43 -10.38
N ILE A 96 10.32 -14.25 -9.74
CA ILE A 96 9.41 -13.86 -8.64
C ILE A 96 8.69 -12.54 -8.92
N TYR A 97 7.55 -12.35 -8.24
CA TYR A 97 6.91 -11.03 -8.12
C TYR A 97 7.53 -10.26 -6.95
N ILE A 98 7.75 -8.96 -7.14
CA ILE A 98 8.24 -8.05 -6.10
C ILE A 98 7.22 -6.93 -5.92
N ALA A 99 6.69 -6.78 -4.70
CA ALA A 99 5.84 -5.66 -4.33
C ALA A 99 6.58 -4.72 -3.36
N GLY A 100 6.33 -3.42 -3.50
CA GLY A 100 6.89 -2.40 -2.61
C GLY A 100 6.21 -1.05 -2.82
N GLY A 101 6.53 -0.08 -1.99
CA GLY A 101 5.95 1.26 -2.10
C GLY A 101 6.98 2.36 -1.92
N ASN A 102 6.69 3.52 -2.51
CA ASN A 102 7.50 4.72 -2.32
C ASN A 102 6.74 6.00 -2.69
N TYR A 103 7.32 7.15 -2.39
CA TYR A 103 6.89 8.42 -2.98
C TYR A 103 7.24 8.43 -4.47
N GLU A 104 6.27 8.80 -5.31
CA GLU A 104 6.38 8.81 -6.76
C GLU A 104 6.22 10.23 -7.31
N VAL A 105 7.08 10.60 -8.25
CA VAL A 105 6.85 11.68 -9.21
C VAL A 105 6.58 11.06 -10.58
N ASP A 106 5.66 11.68 -11.35
CA ASP A 106 5.25 11.18 -12.65
C ASP A 106 5.19 12.35 -13.64
N ASP A 107 5.88 12.23 -14.76
CA ASP A 107 5.97 13.28 -15.78
C ASP A 107 4.62 13.54 -16.45
N ASP A 108 3.72 12.57 -16.45
CA ASP A 108 2.34 12.74 -16.90
C ASP A 108 1.52 13.67 -15.97
N TRP A 109 1.98 13.85 -14.73
CA TRP A 109 1.31 14.64 -13.71
C TRP A 109 2.27 15.65 -13.06
N PRO A 110 2.75 16.63 -13.85
CA PRO A 110 3.74 17.59 -13.38
C PRO A 110 3.23 18.35 -12.15
N GLY A 111 4.11 18.53 -11.17
CA GLY A 111 3.80 19.20 -9.90
C GLY A 111 3.12 18.32 -8.86
N ARG A 112 2.63 17.13 -9.19
CA ARG A 112 2.04 16.20 -8.23
C ARG A 112 3.09 15.29 -7.60
N LEU A 113 2.76 14.82 -6.43
CA LEU A 113 3.48 13.80 -5.67
C LEU A 113 2.47 12.71 -5.32
N PHE A 114 2.85 11.44 -5.44
CA PHE A 114 2.00 10.32 -5.08
C PHE A 114 2.65 9.44 -4.01
N LEU A 115 1.82 8.75 -3.25
CA LEU A 115 2.20 7.53 -2.54
C LEU A 115 1.78 6.37 -3.42
N THR A 116 2.75 5.59 -3.88
CA THR A 116 2.49 4.53 -4.85
C THR A 116 3.07 3.22 -4.35
N VAL A 117 2.23 2.20 -4.32
CA VAL A 117 2.66 0.81 -4.19
C VAL A 117 2.61 0.16 -5.57
N PHE A 118 3.59 -0.68 -5.85
CA PHE A 118 3.78 -1.27 -7.17
C PHE A 118 4.07 -2.76 -7.09
N VAL A 119 3.85 -3.45 -8.21
CA VAL A 119 4.24 -4.86 -8.39
C VAL A 119 5.09 -4.98 -9.64
N ILE A 120 6.25 -5.61 -9.50
CA ILE A 120 7.13 -6.01 -10.60
C ILE A 120 6.92 -7.51 -10.84
N SER A 121 6.72 -7.89 -12.11
CA SER A 121 6.53 -9.29 -12.51
C SER A 121 7.86 -10.03 -12.73
N PRO A 122 7.82 -11.38 -12.82
CA PRO A 122 9.00 -12.18 -13.19
C PRO A 122 9.61 -11.85 -14.55
N GLU A 123 8.88 -11.15 -15.43
CA GLU A 123 9.37 -10.65 -16.73
C GLU A 123 10.06 -9.29 -16.59
N GLY A 124 10.22 -8.77 -15.37
CA GLY A 124 10.90 -7.50 -15.12
C GLY A 124 10.08 -6.26 -15.47
N LYS A 125 8.75 -6.35 -15.41
CA LYS A 125 7.85 -5.22 -15.73
C LYS A 125 7.09 -4.78 -14.49
N VAL A 126 6.92 -3.47 -14.32
CA VAL A 126 5.92 -2.92 -13.38
C VAL A 126 4.54 -3.22 -13.96
N VAL A 127 3.81 -4.15 -13.35
CA VAL A 127 2.52 -4.65 -13.84
C VAL A 127 1.33 -4.11 -13.05
N ALA A 128 1.56 -3.51 -11.90
CA ALA A 128 0.54 -2.79 -11.13
C ALA A 128 1.16 -1.56 -10.47
N LYS A 129 0.39 -0.47 -10.44
CA LYS A 129 0.65 0.73 -9.64
C LYS A 129 -0.66 1.11 -8.94
N ASN A 130 -0.66 1.11 -7.63
CA ASN A 130 -1.79 1.58 -6.83
C ASN A 130 -1.36 2.88 -6.13
N ARG A 131 -1.88 4.00 -6.58
CA ARG A 131 -1.74 5.31 -5.93
C ARG A 131 -2.74 5.40 -4.80
N THR A 132 -2.26 5.65 -3.61
CA THR A 132 -3.05 5.67 -2.38
C THR A 132 -4.24 6.61 -2.50
N LEU A 133 -5.46 6.09 -2.27
CA LEU A 133 -6.71 6.84 -2.49
C LEU A 133 -7.01 7.84 -1.37
N ASN A 134 -6.61 7.52 -0.13
CA ASN A 134 -6.99 8.29 1.06
C ASN A 134 -5.83 9.12 1.65
N VAL A 135 -4.75 9.33 0.89
CA VAL A 135 -3.54 9.99 1.39
C VAL A 135 -3.72 11.47 1.66
N THR A 136 -4.47 12.17 0.82
CA THR A 136 -4.67 13.63 0.95
C THR A 136 -5.42 14.01 2.22
N SER A 137 -6.24 13.09 2.75
CA SER A 137 -6.90 13.29 4.04
C SER A 137 -5.94 13.14 5.23
N SER A 138 -4.73 12.62 5.01
CA SER A 138 -3.70 12.50 6.04
C SER A 138 -3.05 13.86 6.32
N THR A 139 -2.98 14.24 7.58
CA THR A 139 -2.25 15.45 7.99
C THR A 139 -0.73 15.22 8.08
N PHE A 140 -0.25 14.03 7.73
CA PHE A 140 1.16 13.63 7.79
C PHE A 140 1.85 13.65 6.42
N SER A 141 1.11 13.78 5.32
CA SER A 141 1.67 13.78 3.97
C SER A 141 0.95 14.77 3.07
N ILE A 142 1.67 15.31 2.09
CA ILE A 142 1.14 16.22 1.05
C ILE A 142 1.03 15.53 -0.32
N ALA A 143 0.99 14.21 -0.34
CA ALA A 143 0.81 13.48 -1.59
C ALA A 143 -0.61 13.67 -2.15
N SER A 144 -0.71 13.73 -3.46
CA SER A 144 -1.99 13.74 -4.18
C SER A 144 -2.63 12.35 -4.19
N SER A 145 -3.94 12.32 -4.03
CA SER A 145 -4.77 11.14 -4.32
C SER A 145 -5.35 11.23 -5.74
N PRO A 146 -5.59 10.11 -6.43
CA PRO A 146 -6.39 10.11 -7.64
C PRO A 146 -7.74 10.82 -7.50
N GLY A 147 -8.36 10.78 -6.33
CA GLY A 147 -9.61 11.49 -6.01
C GLY A 147 -9.51 13.00 -6.08
N ASP A 148 -8.32 13.57 -5.94
CA ASP A 148 -8.10 15.03 -6.00
C ASP A 148 -8.32 15.61 -7.40
N PHE A 149 -8.18 14.77 -8.42
CA PHE A 149 -8.35 15.09 -9.84
C PHE A 149 -8.97 13.88 -10.58
N LEU A 150 -9.98 13.29 -9.97
CA LEU A 150 -10.58 12.01 -10.35
C LEU A 150 -10.99 11.95 -11.82
N SER A 151 -11.61 13.03 -12.31
CA SER A 151 -12.09 13.07 -13.70
C SER A 151 -10.97 12.91 -14.72
N GLU A 152 -9.84 13.61 -14.50
CA GLU A 152 -8.66 13.53 -15.37
C GLU A 152 -7.95 12.19 -15.23
N TYR A 153 -7.84 11.70 -13.99
CA TYR A 153 -7.20 10.41 -13.72
C TYR A 153 -7.94 9.24 -14.40
N VAL A 154 -9.27 9.20 -14.25
CA VAL A 154 -10.11 8.16 -14.85
C VAL A 154 -10.15 8.30 -16.38
N ALA A 155 -10.18 9.52 -16.91
CA ALA A 155 -10.11 9.74 -18.37
C ALA A 155 -8.81 9.19 -18.98
N LYS A 156 -7.69 9.24 -18.23
CA LYS A 156 -6.38 8.77 -18.70
C LYS A 156 -6.17 7.27 -18.51
N TYR A 157 -6.54 6.72 -17.36
CA TYR A 157 -6.19 5.34 -16.99
C TYR A 157 -7.37 4.39 -16.85
N GLY A 158 -8.60 4.91 -16.91
CA GLY A 158 -9.83 4.16 -16.65
C GLY A 158 -10.09 3.98 -15.14
N GLU A 159 -11.32 3.56 -14.82
CA GLU A 159 -11.75 3.31 -13.42
C GLU A 159 -10.99 2.16 -12.75
N ASP A 160 -10.55 1.18 -13.53
CA ASP A 160 -9.83 0.02 -13.01
C ASP A 160 -8.47 0.39 -12.39
N ALA A 161 -7.90 1.53 -12.79
CA ALA A 161 -6.66 2.04 -12.21
C ALA A 161 -6.80 2.53 -10.76
N LEU A 162 -8.01 2.71 -10.26
CA LEU A 162 -8.28 3.05 -8.85
C LEU A 162 -8.11 1.84 -7.92
N PHE A 163 -8.36 0.64 -8.44
CA PHE A 163 -8.24 -0.64 -7.71
C PHE A 163 -7.54 -1.67 -8.60
N PRO A 164 -6.24 -1.52 -8.86
CA PRO A 164 -5.52 -2.37 -9.79
C PRO A 164 -5.37 -3.79 -9.27
N VAL A 165 -5.85 -4.75 -10.06
CA VAL A 165 -5.71 -6.19 -9.83
C VAL A 165 -5.10 -6.82 -11.07
N ILE A 166 -4.04 -7.60 -10.88
CA ILE A 166 -3.36 -8.30 -11.96
C ILE A 166 -3.72 -9.79 -11.95
N ASP A 167 -3.98 -10.33 -13.12
CA ASP A 167 -4.17 -11.77 -13.32
C ASP A 167 -2.80 -12.44 -13.53
N THR A 168 -2.49 -13.43 -12.72
CA THR A 168 -1.19 -14.11 -12.74
C THR A 168 -1.35 -15.61 -12.68
N PRO A 169 -0.31 -16.39 -13.05
CA PRO A 169 -0.29 -17.84 -12.83
C PRO A 169 -0.44 -18.24 -11.35
N LEU A 170 -0.23 -17.32 -10.41
CA LEU A 170 -0.35 -17.53 -8.96
C LEU A 170 -1.74 -17.17 -8.41
N GLY A 171 -2.63 -16.65 -9.23
CA GLY A 171 -3.93 -16.10 -8.87
C GLY A 171 -3.99 -14.59 -9.10
N LYS A 172 -5.08 -13.97 -8.68
CA LYS A 172 -5.32 -12.52 -8.85
C LYS A 172 -4.72 -11.75 -7.69
N LEU A 173 -3.72 -10.91 -7.99
CA LEU A 173 -2.99 -10.13 -6.99
C LEU A 173 -3.50 -8.68 -6.99
N GLY A 174 -3.86 -8.18 -5.82
CA GLY A 174 -4.03 -6.76 -5.55
C GLY A 174 -2.87 -6.24 -4.70
N VAL A 175 -2.61 -4.94 -4.73
CA VAL A 175 -1.59 -4.31 -3.88
C VAL A 175 -2.18 -3.10 -3.19
N ALA A 176 -1.87 -2.93 -1.90
CA ALA A 176 -2.36 -1.83 -1.08
C ALA A 176 -1.26 -1.25 -0.19
N SER A 177 -1.36 0.04 0.09
CA SER A 177 -0.49 0.74 1.04
C SER A 177 -1.11 0.74 2.45
N GLY A 178 -0.62 1.59 3.32
CA GLY A 178 -1.23 1.85 4.62
C GLY A 178 -2.71 2.26 4.58
N ASP A 179 -3.25 2.63 3.42
CA ASP A 179 -4.67 2.93 3.27
C ASP A 179 -5.59 1.71 3.34
N MET A 180 -5.04 0.49 3.50
CA MET A 180 -5.82 -0.70 3.85
C MET A 180 -6.55 -0.58 5.21
N ILE A 181 -6.24 0.44 6.01
CA ILE A 181 -7.03 0.79 7.20
C ILE A 181 -8.49 1.11 6.83
N TRP A 182 -8.72 1.64 5.63
CA TRP A 182 -10.04 1.89 5.07
C TRP A 182 -10.62 0.59 4.52
N PRO A 183 -11.79 0.14 5.00
CA PRO A 183 -12.39 -1.11 4.50
C PRO A 183 -12.68 -1.07 3.01
N GLU A 184 -12.94 0.11 2.45
CA GLU A 184 -13.26 0.34 1.05
C GLU A 184 -12.09 0.01 0.13
N THR A 185 -10.85 0.28 0.55
CA THR A 185 -9.65 0.01 -0.26
C THR A 185 -9.50 -1.48 -0.53
N VAL A 186 -9.52 -2.31 0.50
CA VAL A 186 -9.40 -3.77 0.33
C VAL A 186 -10.63 -4.35 -0.34
N ARG A 187 -11.83 -3.85 0.02
CA ARG A 187 -13.10 -4.24 -0.60
C ARG A 187 -13.12 -3.95 -2.10
N GLY A 188 -12.64 -2.78 -2.51
CA GLY A 188 -12.53 -2.39 -3.92
C GLY A 188 -11.64 -3.34 -4.72
N LEU A 189 -10.45 -3.68 -4.21
CA LEU A 189 -9.57 -4.67 -4.83
C LEU A 189 -10.23 -6.05 -4.96
N VAL A 190 -10.93 -6.51 -3.92
CA VAL A 190 -11.63 -7.81 -3.96
C VAL A 190 -12.82 -7.80 -4.92
N PHE A 191 -13.53 -6.69 -5.04
CA PHE A 191 -14.60 -6.56 -6.06
C PHE A 191 -14.05 -6.58 -7.50
N LYS A 192 -12.77 -6.21 -7.69
CA LYS A 192 -12.06 -6.42 -8.96
C LYS A 192 -11.45 -7.82 -9.07
N GLY A 193 -11.70 -8.69 -8.08
CA GLY A 193 -11.37 -10.11 -8.11
C GLY A 193 -10.09 -10.50 -7.36
N ALA A 194 -9.43 -9.61 -6.65
CA ALA A 194 -8.20 -9.94 -5.92
C ALA A 194 -8.39 -11.14 -4.97
N GLU A 195 -7.45 -12.06 -4.99
CA GLU A 195 -7.40 -13.25 -4.15
C GLU A 195 -6.31 -13.14 -3.07
N VAL A 196 -5.22 -12.45 -3.41
CA VAL A 196 -4.10 -12.15 -2.53
C VAL A 196 -3.85 -10.64 -2.55
N ILE A 197 -3.87 -10.01 -1.40
CA ILE A 197 -3.59 -8.58 -1.23
C ILE A 197 -2.18 -8.42 -0.67
N LEU A 198 -1.32 -7.76 -1.43
CA LEU A 198 0.06 -7.45 -1.04
C LEU A 198 0.07 -6.11 -0.33
N GLY A 199 0.10 -6.13 1.00
CA GLY A 199 0.09 -4.93 1.84
C GLY A 199 1.49 -4.43 2.14
N CYS A 200 1.82 -3.26 1.61
CA CYS A 200 3.04 -2.51 1.91
C CYS A 200 2.69 -1.43 2.93
N CYS A 201 3.24 -1.50 4.13
CA CYS A 201 2.90 -0.58 5.21
C CYS A 201 4.15 0.08 5.80
N THR A 202 4.00 1.30 6.28
CA THR A 202 4.94 1.90 7.24
C THR A 202 4.44 1.68 8.65
N GLY A 203 5.35 1.63 9.56
CA GLY A 203 5.01 1.66 10.96
C GLY A 203 4.34 2.97 11.39
N GLY A 204 3.93 3.04 12.62
CA GLY A 204 3.36 4.22 13.27
C GLY A 204 2.19 3.88 14.18
N VAL A 205 1.46 2.82 13.90
CA VAL A 205 0.39 2.34 14.78
C VAL A 205 0.46 0.81 14.86
N ARG A 206 1.44 0.34 15.60
CA ARG A 206 1.90 -1.05 15.73
C ARG A 206 0.78 -2.10 15.78
N PHE A 207 -0.22 -1.89 16.60
CA PHE A 207 -1.29 -2.87 16.78
C PHE A 207 -2.36 -2.79 15.70
N MET A 208 -2.53 -1.62 15.09
CA MET A 208 -3.67 -1.36 14.22
C MET A 208 -3.60 -2.19 12.94
N PHE A 209 -2.46 -2.22 12.26
CA PHE A 209 -2.36 -2.95 11.00
C PHE A 209 -2.49 -4.45 11.16
N ARG A 210 -1.96 -5.04 12.24
CA ARG A 210 -2.09 -6.46 12.53
C ARG A 210 -3.54 -6.86 12.82
N GLU A 211 -4.26 -6.09 13.63
CA GLU A 211 -5.66 -6.38 13.93
C GLU A 211 -6.55 -6.12 12.72
N ILE A 212 -6.31 -5.04 12.00
CA ILE A 212 -7.04 -4.71 10.77
C ILE A 212 -6.82 -5.80 9.71
N ALA A 213 -5.60 -6.31 9.53
CA ALA A 213 -5.30 -7.35 8.54
C ALA A 213 -6.20 -8.58 8.70
N LYS A 214 -6.42 -9.04 9.94
CA LYS A 214 -7.28 -10.20 10.23
C LYS A 214 -8.72 -9.95 9.78
N VAL A 215 -9.25 -8.77 10.11
CA VAL A 215 -10.61 -8.38 9.74
C VAL A 215 -10.73 -8.22 8.22
N ARG A 216 -9.79 -7.49 7.58
CA ARG A 216 -9.80 -7.28 6.13
C ARG A 216 -9.71 -8.58 5.35
N ALA A 217 -8.86 -9.53 5.79
CA ALA A 217 -8.73 -10.83 5.17
C ALA A 217 -10.03 -11.64 5.27
N MET A 218 -10.61 -11.69 6.46
CA MET A 218 -11.84 -12.46 6.74
C MET A 218 -13.06 -11.88 6.00
N GLU A 219 -13.35 -10.59 6.16
CA GLU A 219 -14.54 -9.96 5.57
C GLU A 219 -14.51 -9.89 4.04
N ASN A 220 -13.33 -10.01 3.46
CA ASN A 220 -13.08 -9.99 2.02
C ASN A 220 -12.74 -11.37 1.46
N MET A 221 -12.67 -12.40 2.30
CA MET A 221 -12.33 -13.76 1.90
C MET A 221 -11.09 -13.77 0.98
N ALA A 222 -9.99 -13.13 1.43
CA ALA A 222 -8.74 -12.97 0.67
C ALA A 222 -7.54 -13.22 1.57
N TYR A 223 -6.43 -13.72 1.00
CA TYR A 223 -5.15 -13.67 1.69
C TYR A 223 -4.68 -12.22 1.76
N LEU A 224 -4.03 -11.85 2.84
CA LEU A 224 -3.51 -10.50 3.02
C LEU A 224 -2.15 -10.52 3.71
N THR A 225 -1.18 -9.79 3.13
CA THR A 225 0.09 -9.51 3.80
C THR A 225 0.08 -8.11 4.38
N VAL A 226 0.79 -7.91 5.46
CA VAL A 226 1.22 -6.61 5.98
C VAL A 226 2.72 -6.68 6.13
N CYS A 227 3.44 -6.00 5.26
CA CYS A 227 4.89 -5.86 5.37
C CYS A 227 5.21 -4.50 5.98
N GLY A 228 5.59 -4.50 7.25
CA GLY A 228 6.00 -3.30 8.00
C GLY A 228 7.49 -3.02 7.83
N ALA A 229 7.91 -1.79 8.08
CA ALA A 229 9.32 -1.45 8.15
C ALA A 229 9.92 -1.89 9.50
N GLY A 230 11.17 -2.32 9.48
CA GLY A 230 11.98 -2.55 10.68
C GLY A 230 12.41 -1.25 11.34
N ARG A 231 13.68 -1.12 11.74
CA ARG A 231 14.19 0.12 12.35
C ARG A 231 14.25 1.27 11.35
N ILE A 232 14.02 2.46 11.86
CA ILE A 232 14.27 3.73 11.16
C ILE A 232 15.72 4.12 11.39
N LEU A 233 16.48 4.31 10.33
CA LEU A 233 17.90 4.67 10.41
C LEU A 233 18.14 6.08 9.88
N GLY A 234 19.06 6.82 10.51
CA GLY A 234 19.51 8.13 10.03
C GLY A 234 18.50 9.27 10.16
N SER A 235 17.52 9.13 11.05
CA SER A 235 16.48 10.12 11.35
C SER A 235 16.52 10.51 12.83
N PRO A 236 16.08 11.74 13.20
CA PRO A 236 15.88 12.10 14.60
C PRO A 236 14.67 11.41 15.25
N VAL A 237 13.82 10.77 14.45
CA VAL A 237 12.73 9.94 14.96
C VAL A 237 13.34 8.70 15.64
N PRO A 238 12.81 8.25 16.79
CA PRO A 238 13.30 7.03 17.43
C PRO A 238 13.32 5.85 16.46
N GLU A 239 14.42 5.09 16.44
CA GLU A 239 14.59 3.97 15.50
C GLU A 239 13.45 2.94 15.56
N THR A 240 12.82 2.78 16.72
CA THR A 240 11.72 1.86 16.99
C THR A 240 10.34 2.48 16.77
N TRP A 241 10.26 3.67 16.18
CA TRP A 241 8.98 4.31 15.90
C TRP A 241 8.21 3.63 14.76
N SER A 242 8.91 2.96 13.85
CA SER A 242 8.25 2.07 12.91
C SER A 242 7.70 0.84 13.65
N SER A 243 6.66 0.23 13.12
CA SER A 243 5.94 -0.81 13.85
C SER A 243 6.57 -2.19 13.77
N GLY A 244 7.41 -2.47 12.78
CA GLY A 244 7.72 -3.85 12.49
C GLY A 244 6.44 -4.65 12.24
N ASP A 245 6.22 -5.71 13.04
CA ASP A 245 4.97 -6.49 13.11
C ASP A 245 4.45 -7.01 11.75
N SER A 246 5.35 -7.36 10.82
CA SER A 246 4.94 -7.96 9.56
C SER A 246 4.12 -9.23 9.82
N THR A 247 3.01 -9.37 9.09
CA THR A 247 2.09 -10.49 9.25
C THR A 247 1.53 -10.96 7.92
N ILE A 248 1.23 -12.27 7.82
CA ILE A 248 0.53 -12.89 6.70
C ILE A 248 -0.71 -13.57 7.26
N VAL A 249 -1.87 -13.26 6.69
CA VAL A 249 -3.18 -13.70 7.18
C VAL A 249 -3.91 -14.46 6.08
N ASP A 250 -4.53 -15.57 6.43
CA ASP A 250 -5.37 -16.32 5.51
C ASP A 250 -6.77 -15.70 5.35
N TYR A 251 -7.51 -16.17 4.37
CA TYR A 251 -8.87 -15.70 4.04
C TYR A 251 -9.93 -15.95 5.13
N LYS A 252 -9.58 -16.58 6.25
CA LYS A 252 -10.43 -16.77 7.45
C LYS A 252 -10.02 -15.82 8.57
N GLY A 253 -9.04 -14.95 8.35
CA GLY A 253 -8.50 -14.05 9.35
C GLY A 253 -7.50 -14.70 10.31
N LYS A 254 -7.04 -15.93 10.01
CA LYS A 254 -6.01 -16.61 10.80
C LYS A 254 -4.63 -16.11 10.40
N VAL A 255 -3.83 -15.69 11.36
CA VAL A 255 -2.42 -15.41 11.16
C VAL A 255 -1.68 -16.70 10.86
N ILE A 256 -1.02 -16.79 9.71
CA ILE A 256 -0.26 -17.95 9.25
C ILE A 256 1.26 -17.74 9.30
N ALA A 257 1.72 -16.47 9.33
CA ALA A 257 3.08 -16.10 9.70
C ALA A 257 3.08 -14.68 10.30
N GLN A 258 3.97 -14.41 11.24
CA GLN A 258 4.08 -13.13 11.92
C GLN A 258 5.47 -12.97 12.54
N THR A 259 5.93 -11.72 12.68
CA THR A 259 7.06 -11.39 13.54
C THR A 259 6.64 -10.34 14.57
N GLU A 260 7.24 -10.39 15.74
CA GLU A 260 7.12 -9.34 16.78
C GLU A 260 8.37 -8.46 16.85
N SER A 261 9.33 -8.72 15.96
CA SER A 261 10.56 -7.94 15.88
C SER A 261 10.28 -6.51 15.43
N LEU A 262 10.91 -5.55 16.09
CA LEU A 262 11.01 -4.16 15.63
C LEU A 262 12.23 -3.94 14.72
N ASP A 263 13.05 -4.98 14.55
CA ASP A 263 14.23 -4.98 13.70
C ASP A 263 13.93 -5.68 12.38
N GLU A 264 14.92 -5.76 11.52
CA GLU A 264 14.84 -6.49 10.27
C GLU A 264 14.41 -7.95 10.50
N ALA A 265 13.47 -8.42 9.69
CA ALA A 265 12.96 -9.78 9.76
C ALA A 265 12.44 -10.26 8.40
N ILE A 266 12.43 -11.56 8.20
CA ILE A 266 11.80 -12.22 7.05
C ILE A 266 10.76 -13.18 7.59
N ILE A 267 9.51 -13.05 7.15
CA ILE A 267 8.46 -14.03 7.42
C ILE A 267 7.99 -14.66 6.12
N VAL A 268 7.69 -15.97 6.16
CA VAL A 268 7.25 -16.73 5.00
C VAL A 268 6.05 -17.60 5.37
N ALA A 269 5.09 -17.70 4.47
CA ALA A 269 3.95 -18.60 4.60
C ALA A 269 3.51 -19.13 3.24
N ASP A 270 2.92 -20.32 3.24
CA ASP A 270 2.33 -20.91 2.04
C ASP A 270 0.92 -20.37 1.78
N ILE A 271 0.64 -20.07 0.52
CA ILE A 271 -0.65 -19.64 0.00
C ILE A 271 -1.27 -20.76 -0.83
N ASP A 272 -2.52 -21.11 -0.55
CA ASP A 272 -3.33 -22.04 -1.33
C ASP A 272 -4.56 -21.33 -1.91
N VAL A 273 -4.41 -20.83 -3.12
CA VAL A 273 -5.49 -20.10 -3.84
C VAL A 273 -6.65 -21.05 -4.20
N ASN A 274 -6.40 -22.34 -4.39
CA ASN A 274 -7.49 -23.29 -4.69
C ASN A 274 -8.40 -23.50 -3.48
N GLN A 275 -7.84 -23.56 -2.27
CA GLN A 275 -8.64 -23.63 -1.06
C GLN A 275 -9.45 -22.34 -0.85
N LEU A 276 -8.89 -21.18 -1.12
CA LEU A 276 -9.62 -19.93 -1.14
C LEU A 276 -10.79 -19.97 -2.12
N ARG A 277 -10.55 -20.38 -3.38
CA ARG A 277 -11.59 -20.49 -4.43
C ARG A 277 -12.69 -21.44 -4.02
N LYS A 278 -12.33 -22.57 -3.39
CA LYS A 278 -13.29 -23.52 -2.83
C LYS A 278 -14.13 -22.88 -1.73
N GLU A 279 -13.53 -22.08 -0.85
CA GLU A 279 -14.28 -21.34 0.18
C GLU A 279 -15.21 -20.30 -0.46
N ARG A 280 -14.73 -19.51 -1.43
CA ARG A 280 -15.55 -18.52 -2.17
C ARG A 280 -16.70 -19.14 -2.98
N SER A 281 -16.64 -20.44 -3.30
CA SER A 281 -17.71 -21.14 -4.01
C SER A 281 -18.81 -21.69 -3.10
N ARG A 282 -18.66 -21.60 -1.77
CA ARG A 282 -19.69 -22.07 -0.83
C ARG A 282 -20.94 -21.22 -0.89
N THR A 283 -22.09 -21.86 -0.79
CA THR A 283 -23.41 -21.20 -0.79
C THR A 283 -23.84 -20.73 0.59
N ALA A 284 -23.21 -21.25 1.67
CA ALA A 284 -23.51 -20.86 3.04
C ALA A 284 -22.42 -19.91 3.58
N ASN A 285 -22.84 -18.85 4.26
CA ASN A 285 -21.97 -17.87 4.92
C ASN A 285 -20.95 -17.21 3.98
N ASN A 286 -21.30 -17.04 2.71
CA ASN A 286 -20.44 -16.39 1.73
C ASN A 286 -20.61 -14.87 1.82
N MET A 287 -19.69 -14.23 2.53
CA MET A 287 -19.76 -12.78 2.78
C MET A 287 -19.74 -11.95 1.50
N LEU A 288 -19.01 -12.38 0.46
CA LEU A 288 -18.95 -11.65 -0.81
C LEU A 288 -20.26 -11.75 -1.61
N ALA A 289 -20.91 -12.93 -1.61
CA ALA A 289 -22.18 -13.12 -2.30
C ALA A 289 -23.36 -12.44 -1.62
N MET A 290 -23.23 -12.08 -0.33
CA MET A 290 -24.32 -11.50 0.47
C MET A 290 -24.23 -9.98 0.59
N ILE A 291 -23.28 -9.32 -0.05
CA ILE A 291 -23.12 -7.86 0.03
C ILE A 291 -24.29 -7.15 -0.65
N ARG A 292 -24.85 -6.19 0.07
CA ARG A 292 -26.02 -5.39 -0.35
C ARG A 292 -25.55 -4.03 -0.89
N GLY A 293 -24.90 -4.05 -2.08
CA GLY A 293 -24.50 -2.82 -2.78
C GLY A 293 -25.68 -1.88 -3.10
N ASP A 294 -26.86 -2.44 -3.31
CA ASP A 294 -28.12 -1.72 -3.48
C ASP A 294 -28.53 -0.88 -2.26
N ILE A 295 -28.13 -1.29 -1.06
CA ILE A 295 -28.42 -0.58 0.20
C ILE A 295 -27.29 0.38 0.56
N TYR A 296 -26.03 -0.09 0.51
CA TYR A 296 -24.89 0.69 0.96
C TYR A 296 -24.43 1.75 -0.06
N GLY A 297 -24.52 1.46 -1.36
CA GLY A 297 -24.09 2.40 -2.40
C GLY A 297 -24.75 3.78 -2.32
N PRO A 298 -26.10 3.87 -2.23
CA PRO A 298 -26.78 5.15 -2.05
C PRO A 298 -26.42 5.89 -0.75
N LEU A 299 -26.06 5.16 0.32
CA LEU A 299 -25.63 5.76 1.56
C LEU A 299 -24.28 6.46 1.40
N TYR A 300 -23.30 5.79 0.77
CA TYR A 300 -22.00 6.39 0.46
C TYR A 300 -22.14 7.60 -0.46
N GLN A 301 -22.97 7.54 -1.50
CA GLN A 301 -23.21 8.67 -2.41
C GLN A 301 -23.76 9.90 -1.69
N LYS A 302 -24.63 9.71 -0.69
CA LYS A 302 -25.23 10.79 0.10
C LYS A 302 -24.32 11.35 1.16
N LEU A 303 -23.25 10.66 1.52
CA LEU A 303 -22.35 11.09 2.60
C LEU A 303 -21.64 12.39 2.26
N GLU A 304 -21.23 12.58 0.99
CA GLU A 304 -20.54 13.80 0.50
C GLU A 304 -19.41 14.25 1.43
N ALA A 305 -18.62 13.30 1.95
CA ALA A 305 -17.58 13.60 2.91
C ALA A 305 -16.41 14.33 2.23
N TRP A 306 -15.52 13.62 1.59
CA TRP A 306 -14.35 14.22 0.95
C TRP A 306 -14.69 14.70 -0.47
N PRO A 307 -14.34 15.97 -0.85
CA PRO A 307 -14.68 16.50 -2.16
C PRO A 307 -13.76 15.94 -3.24
N SER A 308 -14.35 15.28 -4.26
CA SER A 308 -13.62 14.89 -5.46
C SER A 308 -13.21 16.11 -6.29
N ASN A 309 -12.12 15.98 -7.04
CA ASN A 309 -11.61 17.02 -7.96
C ASN A 309 -11.25 18.37 -7.30
N ARG A 310 -11.03 18.40 -5.98
CA ARG A 310 -10.72 19.62 -5.23
C ARG A 310 -9.42 20.27 -5.69
N TRP A 311 -8.47 19.49 -6.12
CA TRP A 311 -7.13 19.93 -6.55
C TRP A 311 -6.85 19.62 -8.02
N ASN A 312 -7.86 19.72 -8.88
CA ASN A 312 -7.70 19.49 -10.34
C ASN A 312 -6.62 20.40 -10.94
N GLN A 313 -6.72 21.71 -10.74
CA GLN A 313 -5.85 22.68 -11.38
C GLN A 313 -4.49 22.80 -10.69
N LYS A 314 -4.44 22.68 -9.38
CA LYS A 314 -3.24 22.86 -8.58
C LYS A 314 -3.15 21.76 -7.52
N PRO A 315 -2.06 20.98 -7.50
CA PRO A 315 -1.84 19.98 -6.46
C PRO A 315 -1.84 20.60 -5.06
N ILE A 316 -2.20 19.80 -4.04
CA ILE A 316 -2.06 20.19 -2.64
C ILE A 316 -0.59 20.57 -2.35
N GLN A 317 -0.38 21.67 -1.62
CA GLN A 317 0.96 22.20 -1.33
C GLN A 317 1.37 22.05 0.13
N SER A 318 0.40 21.86 1.04
CA SER A 318 0.67 21.76 2.47
C SER A 318 -0.37 20.92 3.20
N THR A 319 0.00 20.38 4.34
CA THR A 319 -0.93 19.68 5.24
C THR A 319 -1.99 20.62 5.81
N GLU A 320 -1.72 21.92 5.87
CA GLU A 320 -2.72 22.91 6.33
C GLU A 320 -3.89 23.03 5.35
N GLU A 321 -3.65 22.92 4.03
CA GLU A 321 -4.73 22.86 3.04
C GLU A 321 -5.65 21.64 3.28
N ALA A 322 -5.08 20.48 3.59
CA ALA A 322 -5.87 19.30 3.94
C ALA A 322 -6.70 19.53 5.23
N LYS A 323 -6.12 20.14 6.25
CA LYS A 323 -6.82 20.46 7.51
C LYS A 323 -8.00 21.40 7.30
N VAL A 324 -7.88 22.36 6.37
CA VAL A 324 -9.01 23.25 6.01
C VAL A 324 -10.16 22.42 5.45
N VAL A 325 -9.88 21.52 4.51
CA VAL A 325 -10.91 20.67 3.92
C VAL A 325 -11.53 19.72 4.96
N ILE A 326 -10.73 19.17 5.88
CA ILE A 326 -11.27 18.34 6.99
C ILE A 326 -12.25 19.14 7.83
N LYS A 327 -11.94 20.41 8.16
CA LYS A 327 -12.85 21.28 8.91
C LYS A 327 -14.15 21.53 8.14
N GLU A 328 -14.08 21.84 6.84
CA GLU A 328 -15.25 22.02 5.98
C GLU A 328 -16.12 20.73 5.95
N VAL A 329 -15.50 19.57 5.86
CA VAL A 329 -16.21 18.28 5.90
C VAL A 329 -16.88 18.06 7.26
N LEU A 330 -16.18 18.27 8.36
CA LEU A 330 -16.73 18.12 9.71
C LEU A 330 -17.94 19.03 9.92
N GLU A 331 -17.86 20.30 9.49
CA GLU A 331 -18.99 21.22 9.58
C GLU A 331 -20.22 20.71 8.79
N ARG A 332 -20.02 20.17 7.58
CA ARG A 332 -21.12 19.56 6.81
C ARG A 332 -21.74 18.36 7.54
N LEU A 333 -20.91 17.48 8.10
CA LEU A 333 -21.37 16.29 8.82
C LEU A 333 -22.12 16.66 10.12
N TYR A 334 -21.69 17.70 10.83
CA TYR A 334 -22.41 18.26 11.97
C TYR A 334 -23.77 18.85 11.56
N ASN A 335 -23.78 19.64 10.48
CA ASN A 335 -25.01 20.28 10.00
C ASN A 335 -26.03 19.27 9.45
N LYS A 336 -25.57 18.13 8.90
CA LYS A 336 -26.43 16.99 8.48
C LYS A 336 -26.87 16.12 9.66
N GLY A 337 -26.37 16.35 10.88
CA GLY A 337 -26.63 15.47 12.03
C GLY A 337 -25.96 14.10 11.96
N THR A 338 -25.00 13.90 11.04
CA THR A 338 -24.22 12.67 10.92
C THR A 338 -23.25 12.54 12.09
N LEU A 339 -22.70 13.65 12.56
CA LEU A 339 -21.86 13.74 13.75
C LEU A 339 -22.47 14.71 14.76
N THR A 340 -22.20 14.47 16.02
CA THR A 340 -22.56 15.39 17.11
C THR A 340 -21.38 16.29 17.44
N ARG A 341 -21.63 17.60 17.58
CA ARG A 341 -20.58 18.55 17.98
C ARG A 341 -20.10 18.22 19.40
N PRO A 342 -18.80 18.28 19.66
CA PRO A 342 -18.34 18.21 21.04
C PRO A 342 -18.90 19.38 21.85
N SER A 343 -19.18 19.14 23.12
CA SER A 343 -19.63 20.12 24.10
C SER A 343 -18.53 21.10 24.47
#